data_b2ae9253318a41effe6c310ef00880e2
#
_entry.id   b2ae9253318a41effe6c310ef00880e2
#
_cell.length_a   1.000
_cell.length_b   1.000
_cell.length_c   1.000
_cell.angle_alpha   90.00
_cell.angle_beta   90.00
_cell.angle_gamma   90.00
#
_symmetry.space_group_name_H-M   'P 1'
#
loop_
_entity.id
_entity.type
_entity.pdbx_description
1 polymer ?
#
loop_
_entity_poly.entity_id
_entity_poly.type
_entity_poly.pdbx_seq_one_letter_code
_entity_poly.pdbx_strand_id
1 'polypeptide(L)'
;MTTRTGISFLLSGVVLLLGGLGVQAAEAPFRAPAVPLVAVDPYFSIWSPADRLNDAPTVHWTGTKLRLTSSVTVDGVTYRIMGDEPEDAPTLAQTGLSIRPCIVTYTFEGAGIALDLAFMTPLLPEDLMILSRPVTYLTWLVRSIDGKEHEVTLRYDNRAELAVHDAAHERVACGMEHFGDITALKAGSVNQPVLGQRGDGVRINWGYQYVAVPDSQQGTFVILTDDGREAQGEDLTNGSAGNKLTVTFALNKVGADPVARWLVLAYDDIHAVQFFSQNLDAYWKKDGAGIGDLLTLSANXXXXPSTGNSWPISKRRVDPSTR
;
A
#
# COMPACT_ATOMS: atom_id res chain seq x y z
N MET A 1 -51.00 -76.90 -49.45
CA MET A 1 -51.30 -76.44 -48.10
C MET A 1 -50.00 -76.19 -47.38
N THR A 2 -49.51 -74.94 -47.41
CA THR A 2 -48.22 -74.56 -46.80
C THR A 2 -48.49 -73.32 -45.93
N THR A 3 -48.37 -73.56 -44.66
CA THR A 3 -48.50 -72.48 -43.62
C THR A 3 -47.16 -71.78 -43.44
N ARG A 4 -47.15 -70.50 -43.67
CA ARG A 4 -46.02 -69.64 -43.40
C ARG A 4 -46.21 -69.06 -41.98
N THR A 5 -45.26 -69.32 -41.11
CA THR A 5 -45.18 -68.72 -39.78
C THR A 5 -44.30 -67.43 -39.85
N GLY A 6 -44.89 -66.31 -39.54
CA GLY A 6 -44.15 -65.05 -39.49
C GLY A 6 -43.55 -64.80 -38.12
N ILE A 7 -42.27 -64.53 -38.13
CA ILE A 7 -41.51 -64.13 -36.89
C ILE A 7 -41.40 -62.57 -36.86
N SER A 8 -42.03 -62.02 -35.82
CA SER A 8 -41.91 -60.52 -35.57
C SER A 8 -40.74 -60.25 -34.70
N PHE A 9 -39.79 -59.53 -35.20
CA PHE A 9 -38.64 -58.94 -34.39
C PHE A 9 -39.08 -57.66 -33.76
N LEU A 10 -39.13 -57.61 -32.44
CA LEU A 10 -39.27 -56.43 -31.65
C LEU A 10 -37.85 -55.81 -31.43
N LEU A 11 -37.59 -54.70 -32.13
CA LEU A 11 -36.39 -53.88 -31.89
C LEU A 11 -36.67 -52.99 -30.68
N SER A 12 -36.07 -53.32 -29.53
CA SER A 12 -36.05 -52.43 -28.35
C SER A 12 -34.94 -51.40 -28.53
N GLY A 13 -35.32 -50.17 -28.85
CA GLY A 13 -34.36 -49.04 -28.88
C GLY A 13 -33.99 -48.58 -27.49
N VAL A 14 -32.75 -48.79 -27.11
CA VAL A 14 -32.17 -48.22 -25.86
C VAL A 14 -31.73 -46.80 -26.22
N VAL A 15 -32.49 -45.81 -25.73
CA VAL A 15 -32.08 -44.39 -25.83
C VAL A 15 -31.12 -44.12 -24.67
N LEU A 16 -29.83 -44.04 -24.97
CA LEU A 16 -28.81 -43.58 -24.03
C LEU A 16 -28.95 -42.03 -23.89
N LEU A 17 -29.54 -41.59 -22.81
CA LEU A 17 -29.49 -40.21 -22.38
C LEU A 17 -28.08 -39.88 -21.87
N LEU A 18 -27.21 -39.42 -22.74
CA LEU A 18 -25.95 -38.78 -22.36
C LEU A 18 -26.28 -37.46 -21.71
N GLY A 19 -26.49 -37.47 -20.39
CA GLY A 19 -26.55 -36.24 -19.58
C GLY A 19 -25.21 -35.56 -19.68
N GLY A 20 -25.12 -34.51 -20.48
CA GLY A 20 -23.95 -33.62 -20.54
C GLY A 20 -23.78 -32.98 -19.16
N LEU A 21 -22.79 -33.47 -18.40
CA LEU A 21 -22.29 -32.73 -17.24
C LEU A 21 -21.63 -31.48 -17.81
N GLY A 22 -22.41 -30.41 -17.91
CA GLY A 22 -21.86 -29.07 -18.22
C GLY A 22 -20.84 -28.74 -17.14
N VAL A 23 -19.57 -28.92 -17.44
CA VAL A 23 -18.51 -28.35 -16.61
C VAL A 23 -18.67 -26.84 -16.73
N GLN A 24 -19.34 -26.28 -15.76
CA GLN A 24 -19.42 -24.82 -15.64
C GLN A 24 -17.98 -24.36 -15.32
N ALA A 25 -17.32 -23.83 -16.33
CA ALA A 25 -16.01 -23.22 -16.13
C ALA A 25 -16.17 -22.17 -15.03
N ALA A 26 -15.49 -22.36 -13.90
CA ALA A 26 -15.46 -21.36 -12.87
C ALA A 26 -14.98 -20.05 -13.50
N GLU A 27 -15.78 -19.01 -13.41
CA GLU A 27 -15.40 -17.68 -13.89
C GLU A 27 -14.06 -17.32 -13.23
N ALA A 28 -13.05 -17.00 -14.02
CA ALA A 28 -11.77 -16.58 -13.50
C ALA A 28 -12.01 -15.40 -12.54
N PRO A 29 -11.41 -15.40 -11.35
CA PRO A 29 -11.65 -14.32 -10.41
C PRO A 29 -11.26 -12.98 -11.04
N PHE A 30 -12.07 -11.96 -10.82
CA PHE A 30 -11.81 -10.63 -11.35
C PHE A 30 -10.44 -10.16 -10.87
N ARG A 31 -9.60 -9.75 -11.81
CA ARG A 31 -8.26 -9.22 -11.54
C ARG A 31 -8.23 -7.77 -12.02
N ALA A 32 -7.99 -6.85 -11.09
CA ALA A 32 -7.76 -5.45 -11.45
C ALA A 32 -6.44 -5.35 -12.23
N PRO A 33 -6.38 -4.61 -13.35
CA PRO A 33 -5.14 -4.47 -14.12
C PRO A 33 -4.02 -3.79 -13.33
N ALA A 34 -4.36 -2.93 -12.38
CA ALA A 34 -3.44 -2.36 -11.40
C ALA A 34 -4.24 -2.02 -10.13
N VAL A 35 -3.59 -2.01 -8.98
CA VAL A 35 -4.24 -1.77 -7.69
C VAL A 35 -3.74 -0.44 -7.13
N PRO A 36 -4.64 0.54 -6.84
CA PRO A 36 -4.20 1.80 -6.22
C PRO A 36 -3.77 1.57 -4.78
N LEU A 37 -2.60 2.08 -4.42
CA LEU A 37 -2.05 2.00 -3.06
C LEU A 37 -2.11 3.36 -2.39
N VAL A 38 -1.66 4.40 -3.08
CA VAL A 38 -1.73 5.80 -2.65
C VAL A 38 -2.43 6.55 -3.76
N ALA A 39 -3.54 7.21 -3.46
CA ALA A 39 -4.33 7.90 -4.46
C ALA A 39 -4.72 9.28 -3.92
N VAL A 40 -3.72 10.14 -3.78
CA VAL A 40 -3.88 11.50 -3.25
C VAL A 40 -4.36 12.43 -4.36
N ASP A 41 -3.59 12.49 -5.45
CA ASP A 41 -3.93 13.29 -6.62
C ASP A 41 -3.20 12.69 -7.85
N PRO A 42 -3.48 13.17 -9.07
CA PRO A 42 -2.88 12.57 -10.27
C PRO A 42 -1.35 12.66 -10.33
N TYR A 43 -0.73 13.61 -9.66
CA TYR A 43 0.72 13.80 -9.67
C TYR A 43 1.41 13.02 -8.55
N PHE A 44 0.68 12.65 -7.48
CA PHE A 44 1.17 11.80 -6.39
C PHE A 44 0.24 10.60 -6.25
N SER A 45 0.49 9.59 -7.07
CA SER A 45 -0.39 8.44 -7.22
C SER A 45 0.46 7.19 -7.43
N ILE A 46 0.33 6.20 -6.54
CA ILE A 46 1.20 5.02 -6.51
C ILE A 46 0.34 3.77 -6.61
N TRP A 47 0.73 2.87 -7.50
CA TRP A 47 -0.05 1.68 -7.88
C TRP A 47 0.83 0.44 -7.87
N SER A 48 0.22 -0.72 -7.60
CA SER A 48 0.83 -2.03 -7.84
C SER A 48 0.37 -2.52 -9.22
N PRO A 49 1.31 -2.72 -10.16
CA PRO A 49 0.95 -3.18 -11.52
C PRO A 49 0.92 -4.69 -11.67
N ALA A 50 1.23 -5.46 -10.61
CA ALA A 50 1.44 -6.91 -10.65
C ALA A 50 0.32 -7.65 -9.92
N ASP A 51 0.23 -8.96 -10.14
CA ASP A 51 -0.73 -9.83 -9.47
C ASP A 51 -0.46 -9.94 -7.98
N ARG A 52 0.82 -9.96 -7.62
CA ARG A 52 1.23 -9.95 -6.22
C ARG A 52 1.99 -8.67 -5.94
N LEU A 53 1.81 -8.16 -4.73
CA LEU A 53 2.43 -6.89 -4.31
C LEU A 53 3.97 -6.98 -4.31
N ASN A 54 4.51 -8.17 -4.17
CA ASN A 54 5.95 -8.43 -4.11
C ASN A 54 6.55 -8.99 -5.42
N ASP A 55 5.82 -8.89 -6.55
CA ASP A 55 6.32 -9.36 -7.85
C ASP A 55 6.99 -8.26 -8.66
N ALA A 56 6.71 -6.98 -8.37
CA ALA A 56 7.21 -5.86 -9.17
C ALA A 56 7.32 -4.60 -8.33
N PRO A 57 8.14 -3.62 -8.75
CA PRO A 57 8.15 -2.31 -8.08
C PRO A 57 6.80 -1.61 -8.24
N THR A 58 6.45 -0.81 -7.26
CA THR A 58 5.29 0.08 -7.38
C THR A 58 5.57 1.20 -8.37
N VAL A 59 4.51 1.72 -8.99
CA VAL A 59 4.63 2.68 -10.10
C VAL A 59 3.62 3.81 -9.95
N HIS A 60 3.91 4.94 -10.58
CA HIS A 60 2.92 5.97 -10.86
C HIS A 60 1.88 5.41 -11.85
N TRP A 61 0.67 5.98 -11.88
CA TRP A 61 -0.37 5.52 -12.82
C TRP A 61 0.10 5.54 -14.29
N THR A 62 1.12 6.34 -14.62
CA THR A 62 1.70 6.40 -15.96
C THR A 62 2.75 5.32 -16.23
N GLY A 63 3.06 4.47 -15.23
CA GLY A 63 4.02 3.38 -15.36
C GLY A 63 5.44 3.68 -14.90
N THR A 64 5.75 4.94 -14.57
CA THR A 64 7.07 5.30 -14.04
C THR A 64 7.23 4.76 -12.62
N LYS A 65 8.41 4.22 -12.31
CA LYS A 65 8.68 3.67 -10.96
C LYS A 65 8.56 4.76 -9.90
N LEU A 66 7.78 4.48 -8.88
CA LEU A 66 7.69 5.21 -7.62
C LEU A 66 7.71 4.15 -6.52
N ARG A 67 8.92 3.79 -6.08
CA ARG A 67 9.12 2.58 -5.30
C ARG A 67 8.76 2.75 -3.84
N LEU A 68 7.78 1.93 -3.40
CA LEU A 68 7.55 1.58 -2.01
C LEU A 68 7.99 0.14 -1.84
N THR A 69 8.74 -0.15 -0.78
CA THR A 69 9.12 -1.54 -0.47
C THR A 69 8.83 -1.85 0.99
N SER A 70 8.54 -3.11 1.26
CA SER A 70 8.37 -3.57 2.64
C SER A 70 8.81 -5.02 2.75
N SER A 71 9.43 -5.32 3.89
CA SER A 71 9.85 -6.67 4.23
C SER A 71 9.50 -6.98 5.68
N VAL A 72 9.42 -8.27 5.98
CA VAL A 72 9.25 -8.79 7.33
C VAL A 72 10.39 -9.76 7.61
N THR A 73 11.07 -9.58 8.74
CA THR A 73 12.07 -10.53 9.22
C THR A 73 11.42 -11.36 10.32
N VAL A 74 11.42 -12.69 10.13
CA VAL A 74 10.87 -13.66 11.09
C VAL A 74 11.99 -14.59 11.51
N ASP A 75 12.31 -14.62 12.81
CA ASP A 75 13.34 -15.48 13.39
C ASP A 75 14.68 -15.37 12.63
N GLY A 76 15.03 -14.15 12.22
CA GLY A 76 16.30 -13.85 11.54
C GLY A 76 16.28 -14.02 10.02
N VAL A 77 15.18 -14.49 9.42
CA VAL A 77 15.06 -14.62 7.95
C VAL A 77 14.15 -13.52 7.41
N THR A 78 14.67 -12.75 6.45
CA THR A 78 13.92 -11.63 5.85
C THR A 78 13.14 -12.11 4.63
N TYR A 79 11.87 -11.74 4.57
CA TYR A 79 10.95 -12.02 3.46
C TYR A 79 10.42 -10.72 2.89
N ARG A 80 10.40 -10.60 1.57
CA ARG A 80 9.83 -9.45 0.86
C ARG A 80 8.31 -9.58 0.82
N ILE A 81 7.59 -8.50 1.17
CA ILE A 81 6.11 -8.46 1.11
C ILE A 81 5.60 -7.38 0.15
N MET A 82 6.42 -6.38 -0.20
CA MET A 82 6.04 -5.34 -1.17
C MET A 82 7.27 -4.89 -1.97
N GLY A 83 7.08 -4.74 -3.28
CA GLY A 83 8.11 -4.24 -4.18
C GLY A 83 9.10 -5.32 -4.59
N ASP A 84 10.20 -4.89 -5.22
CA ASP A 84 11.22 -5.77 -5.77
C ASP A 84 12.52 -5.80 -4.96
N GLU A 85 12.56 -5.13 -3.80
CA GLU A 85 13.74 -5.06 -2.94
C GLU A 85 13.45 -5.60 -1.53
N PRO A 86 14.42 -6.25 -0.86
CA PRO A 86 15.74 -6.67 -1.36
C PRO A 86 15.60 -7.78 -2.42
N GLU A 87 16.37 -7.67 -3.49
CA GLU A 87 16.22 -8.58 -4.64
C GLU A 87 16.48 -10.05 -4.26
N ASP A 88 17.46 -10.28 -3.40
CA ASP A 88 17.85 -11.64 -2.99
C ASP A 88 16.95 -12.24 -1.89
N ALA A 89 16.07 -11.45 -1.29
CA ALA A 89 15.21 -11.97 -0.22
C ALA A 89 14.06 -12.82 -0.81
N PRO A 90 13.76 -13.98 -0.20
CA PRO A 90 12.58 -14.73 -0.59
C PRO A 90 11.30 -13.90 -0.36
N THR A 91 10.25 -14.22 -1.08
CA THR A 91 8.94 -13.56 -0.90
C THR A 91 8.10 -14.31 0.14
N LEU A 92 7.37 -13.59 0.96
CA LEU A 92 6.29 -14.20 1.75
C LEU A 92 5.09 -14.43 0.81
N ALA A 93 4.44 -15.58 0.93
CA ALA A 93 3.37 -15.95 -0.01
C ALA A 93 2.15 -15.04 0.20
N GLN A 94 1.74 -14.32 -0.84
CA GLN A 94 0.50 -13.54 -0.81
C GLN A 94 -0.67 -14.51 -0.98
N THR A 95 -1.57 -14.53 0.00
CA THR A 95 -2.73 -15.42 0.04
C THR A 95 -4.05 -14.69 -0.24
N GLY A 96 -4.04 -13.35 -0.22
CA GLY A 96 -5.27 -12.61 -0.45
C GLY A 96 -5.05 -11.18 -0.91
N LEU A 97 -6.10 -10.63 -1.54
CA LEU A 97 -6.20 -9.21 -1.91
C LEU A 97 -7.67 -8.81 -1.78
N SER A 98 -7.92 -7.75 -1.01
CA SER A 98 -9.23 -7.15 -0.86
C SER A 98 -9.15 -5.68 -1.27
N ILE A 99 -9.97 -5.27 -2.22
CA ILE A 99 -10.03 -3.88 -2.71
C ILE A 99 -11.41 -3.33 -2.34
N ARG A 100 -11.43 -2.25 -1.55
CA ARG A 100 -12.64 -1.52 -1.15
C ARG A 100 -12.42 -0.03 -1.43
N PRO A 101 -13.47 0.80 -1.43
CA PRO A 101 -13.33 2.20 -1.87
C PRO A 101 -12.18 2.99 -1.27
N CYS A 102 -11.92 2.88 0.03
CA CYS A 102 -10.88 3.67 0.68
C CYS A 102 -9.75 2.82 1.24
N ILE A 103 -9.79 1.50 1.04
CA ILE A 103 -8.82 0.60 1.67
C ILE A 103 -8.51 -0.59 0.77
N VAL A 104 -7.23 -0.88 0.63
CA VAL A 104 -6.74 -2.08 -0.05
C VAL A 104 -5.96 -2.89 0.99
N THR A 105 -6.23 -4.18 1.09
CA THR A 105 -5.54 -5.06 2.03
C THR A 105 -4.96 -6.27 1.28
N TYR A 106 -3.69 -6.50 1.48
CA TYR A 106 -2.98 -7.69 1.03
C TYR A 106 -2.74 -8.60 2.24
N THR A 107 -3.00 -9.89 2.08
CA THR A 107 -2.77 -10.90 3.11
C THR A 107 -1.64 -11.83 2.68
N PHE A 108 -0.75 -12.12 3.60
CA PHE A 108 0.42 -12.97 3.39
C PHE A 108 0.46 -14.04 4.47
N GLU A 109 0.96 -15.25 4.12
CA GLU A 109 1.20 -16.32 5.09
C GLU A 109 2.53 -17.02 4.78
N GLY A 110 3.23 -17.41 5.82
CA GLY A 110 4.50 -18.13 5.70
C GLY A 110 5.35 -17.96 6.95
N ALA A 111 6.39 -18.75 7.09
CA ALA A 111 7.33 -18.66 8.22
C ALA A 111 6.65 -18.67 9.59
N GLY A 112 5.51 -19.37 9.73
CA GLY A 112 4.76 -19.46 10.99
C GLY A 112 3.87 -18.27 11.29
N ILE A 113 3.82 -17.23 10.42
CA ILE A 113 3.01 -16.04 10.66
C ILE A 113 1.98 -15.80 9.55
N ALA A 114 0.93 -15.05 9.91
CA ALA A 114 0.05 -14.36 8.96
C ALA A 114 0.26 -12.86 9.11
N LEU A 115 0.27 -12.16 7.99
CA LEU A 115 0.50 -10.71 7.95
C LEU A 115 -0.50 -10.07 7.00
N ASP A 116 -1.23 -9.05 7.45
CA ASP A 116 -2.01 -8.18 6.60
C ASP A 116 -1.28 -6.84 6.44
N LEU A 117 -1.18 -6.35 5.19
CA LEU A 117 -0.70 -5.01 4.88
C LEU A 117 -1.84 -4.24 4.22
N ALA A 118 -2.29 -3.18 4.89
CA ALA A 118 -3.40 -2.36 4.41
C ALA A 118 -2.92 -0.96 4.05
N PHE A 119 -3.45 -0.44 2.94
CA PHE A 119 -3.31 0.95 2.49
C PHE A 119 -4.69 1.59 2.61
N MET A 120 -4.77 2.70 3.35
CA MET A 120 -6.05 3.40 3.52
C MET A 120 -5.87 4.90 3.28
N THR A 121 -6.55 5.42 2.27
CA THR A 121 -6.66 6.86 2.02
C THR A 121 -8.08 7.28 2.42
N PRO A 122 -8.26 8.05 3.50
CA PRO A 122 -9.61 8.41 3.95
C PRO A 122 -10.24 9.43 3.01
N LEU A 123 -11.33 9.03 2.37
CA LEU A 123 -12.07 9.87 1.42
C LEU A 123 -13.52 9.98 1.92
N LEU A 124 -13.78 10.97 2.78
CA LEU A 124 -15.10 11.19 3.36
C LEU A 124 -15.77 12.40 2.68
N PRO A 125 -16.69 12.19 1.75
CA PRO A 125 -17.28 13.30 0.99
C PRO A 125 -18.01 14.34 1.86
N GLU A 126 -18.49 13.93 3.02
CA GLU A 126 -19.20 14.79 3.94
C GLU A 126 -18.27 15.67 4.79
N ASP A 127 -16.98 15.37 4.79
CA ASP A 127 -16.00 16.09 5.60
C ASP A 127 -14.82 16.53 4.70
N LEU A 128 -14.90 17.77 4.22
CA LEU A 128 -13.89 18.32 3.30
C LEU A 128 -12.51 18.42 3.95
N MET A 129 -12.44 18.55 5.26
CA MET A 129 -11.16 18.58 5.96
C MET A 129 -10.46 17.22 5.90
N ILE A 130 -11.21 16.12 6.00
CA ILE A 130 -10.64 14.78 5.85
C ILE A 130 -10.42 14.47 4.36
N LEU A 131 -11.40 14.79 3.52
CA LEU A 131 -11.35 14.50 2.08
C LEU A 131 -10.11 15.13 1.41
N SER A 132 -9.73 16.33 1.85
CA SER A 132 -8.64 17.07 1.22
C SER A 132 -7.25 16.73 1.77
N ARG A 133 -7.15 15.87 2.81
CA ARG A 133 -5.84 15.51 3.38
C ARG A 133 -5.06 14.62 2.43
N PRO A 134 -3.85 15.01 2.07
CA PRO A 134 -3.00 14.18 1.19
C PRO A 134 -2.27 13.12 2.01
N VAL A 135 -3.02 12.17 2.60
CA VAL A 135 -2.45 11.14 3.49
C VAL A 135 -2.95 9.74 3.11
N THR A 136 -2.06 8.78 3.24
CA THR A 136 -2.39 7.35 3.16
C THR A 136 -1.77 6.66 4.36
N TYR A 137 -2.56 5.87 5.08
CA TYR A 137 -2.07 5.05 6.18
C TYR A 137 -1.62 3.70 5.64
N LEU A 138 -0.44 3.27 6.05
CA LEU A 138 0.04 1.90 5.85
C LEU A 138 -0.01 1.20 7.21
N THR A 139 -0.72 0.07 7.27
CA THR A 139 -0.89 -0.68 8.52
C THR A 139 -0.47 -2.13 8.29
N TRP A 140 0.40 -2.62 9.16
CA TRP A 140 0.78 -4.03 9.24
C TRP A 140 0.09 -4.64 10.45
N LEU A 141 -0.53 -5.81 10.27
CA LEU A 141 -1.11 -6.60 11.35
C LEU A 141 -0.51 -8.00 11.26
N VAL A 142 0.23 -8.40 12.28
CA VAL A 142 1.00 -9.66 12.28
C VAL A 142 0.56 -10.53 13.44
N ARG A 143 0.39 -11.83 13.19
CA ARG A 143 0.12 -12.82 14.25
C ARG A 143 0.75 -14.15 13.88
N SER A 144 1.06 -14.95 14.91
CA SER A 144 1.49 -16.33 14.70
C SER A 144 0.29 -17.21 14.26
N ILE A 145 0.57 -18.21 13.43
CA ILE A 145 -0.44 -19.18 12.98
C ILE A 145 -0.02 -20.63 13.23
N ASP A 146 1.17 -20.86 13.82
CA ASP A 146 1.66 -22.21 14.10
C ASP A 146 1.69 -22.54 15.59
N GLY A 147 1.20 -21.63 16.43
CA GLY A 147 1.13 -21.82 17.89
C GLY A 147 2.41 -21.48 18.65
N LYS A 148 3.43 -20.96 17.98
CA LYS A 148 4.69 -20.53 18.60
C LYS A 148 4.79 -19.02 18.63
N GLU A 149 5.70 -18.50 19.42
CA GLU A 149 6.09 -17.08 19.35
C GLU A 149 7.25 -16.93 18.36
N HIS A 150 7.19 -15.89 17.53
CA HIS A 150 8.23 -15.56 16.54
C HIS A 150 8.82 -14.20 16.83
N GLU A 151 10.12 -14.05 16.65
CA GLU A 151 10.78 -12.74 16.70
C GLU A 151 10.55 -12.03 15.37
N VAL A 152 9.82 -10.89 15.38
CA VAL A 152 9.39 -10.25 14.15
C VAL A 152 9.85 -8.80 14.10
N THR A 153 10.41 -8.42 12.95
CA THR A 153 10.74 -7.03 12.62
C THR A 153 10.11 -6.69 11.26
N LEU A 154 9.45 -5.54 11.20
CA LEU A 154 8.91 -4.98 9.95
C LEU A 154 9.83 -3.87 9.48
N ARG A 155 10.04 -3.80 8.16
CA ARG A 155 10.78 -2.70 7.54
C ARG A 155 9.94 -2.14 6.39
N TYR A 156 9.94 -0.82 6.30
CA TYR A 156 9.34 -0.06 5.21
C TYR A 156 10.39 0.91 4.66
N ASP A 157 10.49 1.00 3.34
CA ASP A 157 11.28 2.01 2.66
C ASP A 157 10.45 2.62 1.53
N ASN A 158 10.61 3.93 1.32
CA ASN A 158 10.24 4.51 0.04
C ASN A 158 11.38 5.39 -0.47
N ARG A 159 11.49 5.43 -1.79
CA ARG A 159 12.55 6.23 -2.40
C ARG A 159 12.16 7.70 -2.48
N ALA A 160 13.17 8.57 -2.45
CA ALA A 160 12.96 10.01 -2.61
C ALA A 160 12.47 10.36 -4.02
N GLU A 161 12.53 9.39 -4.97
CA GLU A 161 11.96 9.53 -6.32
C GLU A 161 10.46 9.89 -6.31
N LEU A 162 9.77 9.66 -5.20
CA LEU A 162 8.37 10.04 -5.03
C LEU A 162 8.17 11.56 -5.03
N ALA A 163 9.24 12.34 -4.87
CA ALA A 163 9.17 13.80 -4.78
C ALA A 163 9.83 14.51 -5.98
N VAL A 164 10.06 13.78 -7.08
CA VAL A 164 10.64 14.34 -8.31
C VAL A 164 9.92 13.84 -9.56
N HIS A 165 9.96 14.66 -10.60
CA HIS A 165 9.40 14.26 -11.90
C HIS A 165 10.38 13.37 -12.68
N ASP A 166 11.67 13.68 -12.61
CA ASP A 166 12.72 12.95 -13.33
C ASP A 166 13.82 12.50 -12.36
N ALA A 167 13.68 11.25 -11.90
CA ALA A 167 14.59 10.70 -10.89
C ALA A 167 16.05 10.59 -11.37
N ALA A 168 16.29 10.61 -12.69
CA ALA A 168 17.66 10.54 -13.21
C ALA A 168 18.39 11.89 -13.17
N HIS A 169 17.64 12.98 -13.24
CA HIS A 169 18.24 14.32 -13.42
C HIS A 169 17.93 15.29 -12.28
N GLU A 170 16.91 15.01 -11.47
CA GLU A 170 16.57 15.87 -10.35
C GLU A 170 17.25 15.40 -9.06
N ARG A 171 17.60 16.39 -8.23
CA ARG A 171 18.24 16.14 -6.93
C ARG A 171 17.23 16.38 -5.83
N VAL A 172 17.42 15.68 -4.70
CA VAL A 172 16.50 15.73 -3.56
C VAL A 172 17.21 16.23 -2.31
N ALA A 173 16.45 16.92 -1.48
CA ALA A 173 16.82 17.21 -0.10
C ALA A 173 15.98 16.30 0.80
N CYS A 174 16.66 15.59 1.70
CA CYS A 174 16.04 14.65 2.65
C CYS A 174 16.35 15.10 4.08
N GLY A 175 15.47 14.78 5.02
CA GLY A 175 15.71 15.13 6.42
C GLY A 175 14.76 14.40 7.35
N MET A 176 14.93 14.70 8.64
CA MET A 176 14.05 14.18 9.69
C MET A 176 13.51 15.38 10.48
N GLU A 177 12.22 15.40 10.73
CA GLU A 177 11.54 16.47 11.47
C GLU A 177 10.69 15.85 12.59
N HIS A 178 10.45 16.66 13.62
CA HIS A 178 9.64 16.25 14.78
C HIS A 178 8.47 17.21 14.96
N PHE A 179 7.28 16.66 15.12
CA PHE A 179 6.04 17.42 15.31
C PHE A 179 5.34 16.88 16.56
N GLY A 180 5.71 17.42 17.73
CA GLY A 180 5.22 16.86 19.00
C GLY A 180 5.71 15.45 19.21
N ASP A 181 4.77 14.50 19.30
CA ASP A 181 5.04 13.07 19.48
C ASP A 181 5.06 12.31 18.13
N ILE A 182 5.36 13.01 17.05
CA ILE A 182 5.47 12.39 15.71
C ILE A 182 6.86 12.66 15.15
N THR A 183 7.53 11.61 14.71
CA THR A 183 8.78 11.70 13.95
C THR A 183 8.46 11.46 12.49
N ALA A 184 8.99 12.29 11.59
CA ALA A 184 8.75 12.19 10.16
C ALA A 184 10.05 12.29 9.36
N LEU A 185 10.27 11.34 8.47
CA LEU A 185 11.26 11.47 7.41
C LEU A 185 10.65 12.27 6.27
N LYS A 186 11.45 13.16 5.66
CA LYS A 186 11.01 14.11 4.65
C LYS A 186 11.91 14.03 3.43
N ALA A 187 11.34 14.18 2.23
CA ALA A 187 12.12 14.40 1.00
C ALA A 187 11.36 15.30 0.05
N GLY A 188 12.11 16.14 -0.66
CA GLY A 188 11.57 17.03 -1.68
C GLY A 188 12.63 17.36 -2.73
N SER A 189 12.19 17.80 -3.91
CA SER A 189 13.11 18.29 -4.94
C SER A 189 13.91 19.49 -4.42
N VAL A 190 15.20 19.54 -4.73
CA VAL A 190 16.04 20.68 -4.36
C VAL A 190 15.55 21.97 -5.07
N ASN A 191 15.09 21.85 -6.29
CA ASN A 191 14.73 23.02 -7.11
C ASN A 191 13.35 23.60 -6.81
N GLN A 192 12.43 22.81 -6.26
CA GLN A 192 11.09 23.22 -5.87
C GLN A 192 10.39 24.08 -6.94
N PRO A 193 10.17 23.56 -8.18
CA PRO A 193 9.47 24.33 -9.22
C PRO A 193 7.95 24.33 -8.97
N VAL A 194 7.50 25.05 -7.96
CA VAL A 194 6.12 25.04 -7.46
C VAL A 194 5.15 25.33 -8.60
N LEU A 195 4.23 24.37 -8.87
CA LEU A 195 3.26 24.44 -9.97
C LEU A 195 3.92 24.69 -11.34
N GLY A 196 5.20 24.31 -11.48
CA GLY A 196 5.99 24.60 -12.68
C GLY A 196 5.73 23.66 -13.84
N GLN A 197 5.04 22.54 -13.60
CA GLN A 197 4.72 21.55 -14.64
C GLN A 197 3.22 21.25 -14.66
N ARG A 198 2.74 20.82 -15.83
CA ARG A 198 1.35 20.44 -16.01
C ARG A 198 1.24 19.43 -17.16
N GLY A 199 0.21 18.63 -17.12
CA GLY A 199 -0.05 17.63 -18.16
C GLY A 199 -0.22 16.23 -17.58
N ASP A 200 -0.46 15.28 -18.45
CA ASP A 200 -0.86 13.93 -18.04
C ASP A 200 0.30 13.06 -17.54
N GLY A 201 1.52 13.31 -18.01
CA GLY A 201 2.68 12.49 -17.64
C GLY A 201 3.46 13.02 -16.44
N VAL A 202 2.94 13.99 -15.70
CA VAL A 202 3.68 14.69 -14.65
C VAL A 202 3.59 13.91 -13.32
N ARG A 203 4.73 13.75 -12.67
CA ARG A 203 4.83 13.40 -11.24
C ARG A 203 5.22 14.67 -10.51
N ILE A 204 4.75 14.82 -9.29
CA ILE A 204 5.00 16.05 -8.52
C ILE A 204 6.50 16.20 -8.25
N ASN A 205 7.04 17.42 -8.45
CA ASN A 205 8.43 17.75 -8.11
C ASN A 205 8.55 19.07 -7.39
N TRP A 206 7.48 19.45 -6.71
CA TRP A 206 7.47 20.56 -5.75
C TRP A 206 6.79 20.08 -4.48
N GLY A 207 7.12 20.72 -3.36
CA GLY A 207 6.62 20.28 -2.07
C GLY A 207 7.44 19.12 -1.52
N TYR A 208 6.86 18.40 -0.56
CA TYR A 208 7.60 17.42 0.24
C TYR A 208 6.74 16.21 0.54
N GLN A 209 7.32 15.03 0.32
CA GLN A 209 6.76 13.79 0.87
C GLN A 209 7.21 13.63 2.32
N TYR A 210 6.36 12.96 3.11
CA TYR A 210 6.64 12.63 4.50
C TYR A 210 6.29 11.18 4.79
N VAL A 211 7.16 10.51 5.55
CA VAL A 211 6.88 9.20 6.16
C VAL A 211 6.86 9.45 7.66
N ALA A 212 5.66 9.49 8.24
CA ALA A 212 5.47 9.96 9.62
C ALA A 212 4.97 8.82 10.51
N VAL A 213 5.53 8.73 11.70
CA VAL A 213 5.23 7.68 12.67
C VAL A 213 5.08 8.31 14.05
N PRO A 214 3.93 8.11 14.73
CA PRO A 214 3.82 8.52 16.12
C PRO A 214 4.75 7.70 17.03
N ASP A 215 5.26 8.32 18.09
CA ASP A 215 6.14 7.67 19.06
C ASP A 215 5.52 6.41 19.67
N SER A 216 4.19 6.39 19.79
CA SER A 216 3.46 5.22 20.28
C SER A 216 3.67 3.96 19.41
N GLN A 217 4.08 4.11 18.17
CA GLN A 217 4.34 2.99 17.25
C GLN A 217 5.78 2.46 17.40
N GLN A 218 6.66 3.18 18.10
CA GLN A 218 8.05 2.76 18.39
C GLN A 218 8.86 2.47 17.12
N GLY A 219 8.72 3.34 16.11
CA GLY A 219 9.51 3.24 14.90
C GLY A 219 10.94 3.73 15.08
N THR A 220 11.88 3.13 14.36
CA THR A 220 13.24 3.65 14.20
C THR A 220 13.43 4.12 12.78
N PHE A 221 14.25 5.14 12.60
CA PHE A 221 14.31 5.92 11.35
C PHE A 221 15.74 6.03 10.86
N VAL A 222 15.92 5.88 9.55
CA VAL A 222 17.22 6.17 8.92
C VAL A 222 16.95 6.60 7.46
N ILE A 223 17.77 7.49 6.95
CA ILE A 223 17.80 7.81 5.53
C ILE A 223 19.03 7.12 4.95
N LEU A 224 18.81 6.28 3.95
CA LEU A 224 19.88 5.54 3.29
C LEU A 224 20.10 6.09 1.89
N THR A 225 21.33 6.08 1.43
CA THR A 225 21.65 6.34 0.04
C THR A 225 21.23 5.16 -0.84
N ASP A 226 21.25 5.33 -2.14
CA ASP A 226 20.87 4.29 -3.08
C ASP A 226 21.71 3.00 -2.91
N ASP A 227 22.99 3.16 -2.54
CA ASP A 227 23.90 2.03 -2.30
C ASP A 227 23.78 1.44 -0.88
N GLY A 228 22.86 1.98 -0.06
CA GLY A 228 22.49 1.40 1.23
C GLY A 228 23.26 1.88 2.44
N ARG A 229 24.18 2.84 2.32
CA ARG A 229 24.84 3.44 3.49
C ARG A 229 23.96 4.55 4.07
N GLU A 230 24.18 4.88 5.32
CA GLU A 230 23.48 6.00 5.96
C GLU A 230 23.84 7.33 5.27
N ALA A 231 22.83 8.08 4.89
CA ALA A 231 23.01 9.35 4.17
C ALA A 231 23.52 10.44 5.12
N GLN A 232 24.51 11.22 4.66
CA GLN A 232 25.13 12.28 5.46
C GLN A 232 25.52 13.45 4.57
N GLY A 233 25.60 14.63 5.16
CA GLY A 233 26.09 15.85 4.48
C GLY A 233 25.37 16.10 3.16
N GLU A 234 26.10 16.05 2.05
CA GLU A 234 25.56 16.34 0.72
C GLU A 234 24.51 15.31 0.28
N ASP A 235 24.59 14.04 0.75
CA ASP A 235 23.55 13.05 0.47
C ASP A 235 22.16 13.50 0.93
N LEU A 236 22.12 14.28 2.03
CA LEU A 236 20.88 14.79 2.58
C LEU A 236 20.43 16.12 1.92
N THR A 237 21.34 16.99 1.48
CA THR A 237 20.98 18.32 1.01
C THR A 237 20.89 18.42 -0.52
N ASN A 238 21.54 17.51 -1.23
CA ASN A 238 21.60 17.49 -2.69
C ASN A 238 21.74 16.02 -3.19
N GLY A 239 20.98 15.13 -2.57
CA GLY A 239 21.13 13.69 -2.76
C GLY A 239 20.49 13.16 -4.03
N SER A 240 20.65 11.86 -4.20
CA SER A 240 20.02 11.12 -5.30
C SER A 240 18.54 10.89 -5.02
N ALA A 241 17.73 10.89 -6.05
CA ALA A 241 16.32 10.45 -5.96
C ALA A 241 16.20 8.98 -5.52
N GLY A 242 17.29 8.22 -5.61
CA GLY A 242 17.36 6.85 -5.10
C GLY A 242 17.47 6.74 -3.58
N ASN A 243 17.74 7.84 -2.86
CA ASN A 243 17.78 7.81 -1.40
C ASN A 243 16.49 7.21 -0.82
N LYS A 244 16.64 6.44 0.26
CA LYS A 244 15.53 5.70 0.88
C LYS A 244 15.19 6.27 2.24
N LEU A 245 13.92 6.59 2.44
CA LEU A 245 13.35 6.95 3.72
C LEU A 245 12.90 5.64 4.39
N THR A 246 13.62 5.22 5.41
CA THR A 246 13.47 3.88 6.02
C THR A 246 12.89 3.98 7.42
N VAL A 247 11.85 3.17 7.66
CA VAL A 247 11.26 2.98 9.01
C VAL A 247 11.31 1.49 9.35
N THR A 248 11.73 1.19 10.57
CA THR A 248 11.76 -0.18 11.07
C THR A 248 10.97 -0.27 12.38
N PHE A 249 10.17 -1.32 12.52
CA PHE A 249 9.42 -1.61 13.75
C PHE A 249 9.85 -2.98 14.29
N ALA A 250 10.46 -2.98 15.47
CA ALA A 250 10.74 -4.23 16.20
C ALA A 250 9.45 -4.63 16.94
N LEU A 251 8.79 -5.69 16.49
CA LEU A 251 7.61 -6.22 17.19
C LEU A 251 8.01 -7.17 18.32
N ASN A 252 9.27 -7.57 18.32
CA ASN A 252 9.80 -8.56 19.26
C ASN A 252 9.00 -9.87 19.11
N LYS A 253 8.46 -10.41 20.21
CA LYS A 253 7.74 -11.69 20.20
C LYS A 253 6.29 -11.50 19.78
N VAL A 254 5.92 -12.13 18.68
CA VAL A 254 4.56 -12.15 18.15
C VAL A 254 3.98 -13.54 18.37
N GLY A 255 2.91 -13.63 19.14
CA GLY A 255 2.14 -14.85 19.37
C GLY A 255 0.84 -14.87 18.58
N ALA A 256 -0.15 -15.60 19.11
CA ALA A 256 -1.46 -15.72 18.44
C ALA A 256 -2.26 -14.41 18.43
N ASP A 257 -2.05 -13.56 19.43
CA ASP A 257 -2.71 -12.24 19.46
C ASP A 257 -2.05 -11.32 18.44
N PRO A 258 -2.84 -10.65 17.59
CA PRO A 258 -2.27 -9.79 16.56
C PRO A 258 -1.57 -8.56 17.12
N VAL A 259 -0.42 -8.22 16.53
CA VAL A 259 0.33 -7.00 16.82
C VAL A 259 0.24 -6.09 15.61
N ALA A 260 -0.15 -4.83 15.82
CA ALA A 260 -0.25 -3.84 14.75
C ALA A 260 0.85 -2.79 14.84
N ARG A 261 1.30 -2.33 13.65
CA ARG A 261 2.12 -1.12 13.50
C ARG A 261 1.60 -0.36 12.28
N TRP A 262 1.77 0.95 12.30
CA TRP A 262 1.32 1.77 11.18
C TRP A 262 2.16 3.04 11.05
N LEU A 263 2.12 3.59 9.85
CA LEU A 263 2.71 4.89 9.53
C LEU A 263 1.77 5.66 8.60
N VAL A 264 2.08 6.93 8.44
CA VAL A 264 1.38 7.82 7.50
C VAL A 264 2.36 8.21 6.39
N LEU A 265 1.98 7.98 5.15
CA LEU A 265 2.61 8.57 3.98
C LEU A 265 1.80 9.81 3.62
N ALA A 266 2.45 10.98 3.59
CA ALA A 266 1.79 12.27 3.33
C ALA A 266 2.56 13.08 2.30
N TYR A 267 1.87 14.04 1.68
CA TYR A 267 2.50 14.97 0.75
C TYR A 267 1.99 16.39 1.01
N ASP A 268 2.91 17.33 1.18
CA ASP A 268 2.59 18.76 1.23
C ASP A 268 3.03 19.37 -0.10
N ASP A 269 2.08 19.76 -0.91
CA ASP A 269 2.29 20.31 -2.24
C ASP A 269 2.59 21.81 -2.27
N ILE A 270 2.76 22.43 -1.11
CA ILE A 270 2.95 23.88 -0.92
C ILE A 270 1.72 24.63 -1.41
N HIS A 271 1.46 24.63 -2.72
CA HIS A 271 0.22 25.13 -3.34
C HIS A 271 -0.36 24.04 -4.24
N ALA A 272 -1.66 23.83 -4.15
CA ALA A 272 -2.35 22.73 -4.83
C ALA A 272 -2.69 23.05 -6.28
N VAL A 273 -3.01 24.32 -6.58
CA VAL A 273 -3.47 24.68 -7.93
C VAL A 273 -3.23 26.14 -8.21
N GLN A 274 -3.03 26.49 -9.49
CA GLN A 274 -3.00 27.89 -9.92
C GLN A 274 -4.31 28.21 -10.65
N PHE A 275 -4.99 29.26 -10.21
CA PHE A 275 -6.25 29.71 -10.78
C PHE A 275 -6.17 31.22 -11.03
N PHE A 276 -6.34 31.65 -12.29
CA PHE A 276 -6.17 33.04 -12.73
C PHE A 276 -4.88 33.66 -12.20
N SER A 277 -3.75 32.94 -12.36
CA SER A 277 -2.41 33.38 -11.92
C SER A 277 -2.26 33.55 -10.42
N GLN A 278 -3.19 33.07 -9.63
CA GLN A 278 -3.08 33.01 -8.16
C GLN A 278 -2.83 31.57 -7.73
N ASN A 279 -1.80 31.36 -6.93
CA ASN A 279 -1.54 30.07 -6.34
C ASN A 279 -2.47 29.89 -5.15
N LEU A 280 -3.18 28.76 -5.14
CA LEU A 280 -4.16 28.43 -4.09
C LEU A 280 -3.67 27.22 -3.30
N ASP A 281 -3.83 27.32 -1.99
CA ASP A 281 -3.50 26.24 -1.08
C ASP A 281 -4.54 25.13 -1.13
N ALA A 282 -4.14 23.92 -0.77
CA ALA A 282 -5.07 22.82 -0.55
C ALA A 282 -6.04 23.17 0.58
N TYR A 283 -7.27 22.65 0.49
CA TYR A 283 -8.33 22.99 1.44
C TYR A 283 -7.97 22.65 2.89
N TRP A 284 -7.19 21.58 3.11
CA TRP A 284 -6.76 21.20 4.47
C TRP A 284 -5.90 22.29 5.15
N LYS A 285 -5.29 23.19 4.35
CA LYS A 285 -4.48 24.29 4.86
C LYS A 285 -5.30 25.52 5.26
N LYS A 286 -6.62 25.46 5.07
CA LYS A 286 -7.46 26.58 5.47
C LYS A 286 -7.20 26.89 6.94
N ASP A 287 -7.33 28.14 7.33
CA ASP A 287 -7.05 28.62 8.69
C ASP A 287 -5.57 28.55 9.08
N GLY A 288 -4.67 28.39 8.09
CA GLY A 288 -3.22 28.44 8.31
C GLY A 288 -2.58 27.16 8.82
N ALA A 289 -3.26 26.01 8.68
CA ALA A 289 -2.69 24.73 9.12
C ALA A 289 -1.44 24.36 8.33
N GLY A 290 -0.43 23.87 9.02
CA GLY A 290 0.80 23.37 8.42
C GLY A 290 0.88 21.85 8.44
N ILE A 291 1.99 21.33 7.91
CA ILE A 291 2.20 19.86 7.85
C ILE A 291 2.15 19.22 9.24
N GLY A 292 2.69 19.87 10.26
CA GLY A 292 2.65 19.36 11.64
C GLY A 292 1.22 19.17 12.14
N ASP A 293 0.34 20.13 11.83
CA ASP A 293 -1.09 20.02 12.17
C ASP A 293 -1.75 18.86 11.41
N LEU A 294 -1.45 18.75 10.11
CA LEU A 294 -1.96 17.65 9.28
C LEU A 294 -1.58 16.30 9.86
N LEU A 295 -0.30 16.13 10.18
CA LEU A 295 0.22 14.84 10.70
C LEU A 295 -0.40 14.53 12.07
N THR A 296 -0.47 15.53 12.96
CA THR A 296 -1.07 15.37 14.29
C THR A 296 -2.55 14.98 14.19
N LEU A 297 -3.31 15.70 13.39
CA LEU A 297 -4.74 15.39 13.17
C LEU A 297 -4.93 14.00 12.54
N SER A 298 -4.02 13.62 11.64
CA SER A 298 -4.08 12.31 10.99
C SER A 298 -3.71 11.19 11.95
N ALA A 299 -2.70 11.38 12.78
CA ALA A 299 -2.32 10.39 13.80
C ALA A 299 -3.48 10.16 14.79
N ASN A 300 -4.12 11.22 15.18
CA ASN A 300 -5.29 11.13 16.06
C ASN A 300 -6.47 10.42 15.41
N UNK A 301 -6.60 10.51 14.14
CA UNK A 301 -7.61 9.83 13.42
C UNK A 301 -7.36 8.39 13.29
N UNK A 302 -6.08 8.10 13.48
CA UNK A 302 -5.68 6.78 13.37
C UNK A 302 -5.64 6.11 14.69
N UNK A 303 -5.56 6.77 15.56
CA UNK A 303 -5.55 6.34 16.89
C UNK A 303 -6.93 6.33 17.48
N UNK A 304 -7.68 6.86 16.97
CA UNK A 304 -8.86 7.02 17.44
C UNK A 304 -9.61 5.93 17.58
N PRO A 305 -9.68 4.92 17.09
CA PRO A 305 -10.68 4.04 17.67
C PRO A 305 -10.16 3.26 18.90
N SER A 306 -9.63 3.98 19.81
CA SER A 306 -9.30 3.41 21.12
C SER A 306 -10.54 3.20 22.04
N THR A 307 -11.74 3.48 21.56
CA THR A 307 -12.96 3.21 22.32
C THR A 307 -13.70 2.00 21.74
N GLY A 308 -13.12 0.82 21.92
CA GLY A 308 -13.86 -0.46 21.88
C GLY A 308 -14.38 -0.96 20.53
N ASN A 309 -14.13 -0.25 19.45
CA ASN A 309 -14.46 -0.75 18.11
C ASN A 309 -13.17 -0.94 17.32
N SER A 310 -12.77 -2.21 17.22
CA SER A 310 -11.77 -2.64 16.26
C SER A 310 -11.99 -1.96 14.90
N TRP A 311 -10.92 -1.52 14.24
CA TRP A 311 -10.93 -1.17 12.82
C TRP A 311 -11.84 -2.13 12.06
N PRO A 312 -12.63 -1.66 11.09
CA PRO A 312 -13.59 -2.54 10.40
C PRO A 312 -12.99 -3.76 9.72
N ILE A 313 -11.68 -3.91 9.79
CA ILE A 313 -10.96 -5.05 9.23
C ILE A 313 -11.23 -6.35 10.02
N SER A 314 -11.58 -6.29 11.33
CA SER A 314 -11.63 -7.50 12.15
C SER A 314 -13.02 -8.10 12.38
N LYS A 315 -14.12 -7.45 12.01
CA LYS A 315 -15.47 -7.97 12.35
C LYS A 315 -16.54 -7.79 11.27
N ARG A 316 -16.29 -8.30 10.06
CA ARG A 316 -17.42 -8.73 9.24
C ARG A 316 -17.08 -10.08 8.62
N ARG A 317 -17.33 -11.15 9.38
CA ARG A 317 -17.70 -12.41 8.74
C ARG A 317 -18.94 -12.08 7.91
N VAL A 318 -18.80 -12.14 6.61
CA VAL A 318 -19.97 -12.13 5.74
C VAL A 318 -20.76 -13.39 6.10
N ASP A 319 -21.93 -13.22 6.66
CA ASP A 319 -22.86 -14.33 6.87
C ASP A 319 -23.25 -14.85 5.48
N PRO A 320 -22.92 -16.09 5.14
CA PRO A 320 -23.26 -16.62 3.82
C PRO A 320 -24.77 -16.87 3.62
N SER A 321 -25.61 -16.56 4.60
CA SER A 321 -27.06 -16.85 4.53
C SER A 321 -27.91 -15.72 3.92
N THR A 322 -27.31 -14.57 3.57
CA THR A 322 -28.06 -13.51 2.89
C THR A 322 -27.71 -13.46 1.40
N ARG A 323 -28.34 -14.35 0.64
CA ARG A 323 -28.58 -14.22 -0.80
C ARG A 323 -30.07 -14.17 -1.03
#